data_72472ddca29672b6b76c88c1a12f3410
#
_entry.id   72472ddca29672b6b76c88c1a12f3410
#
_cell.length_a   1.000
_cell.length_b   1.000
_cell.length_c   1.000
_cell.angle_alpha   90.00
_cell.angle_beta   90.00
_cell.angle_gamma   90.00
#
_symmetry.space_group_name_H-M   'P 1'
#
loop_
_entity.id
_entity.type
_entity.pdbx_description
1 polymer ?
#
loop_
_entity_poly.entity_id
_entity_poly.type
_entity_poly.pdbx_seq_one_letter_code
_entity_poly.pdbx_strand_id
1 'polypeptide(L)'
;MYLFSISLLTKIVILYIFNIYRITGGGVRVNIFLNNSSGVPLYEQLSEQIKNQILSGALKKEEPMPSMRALAASLRVSVITTKRSYEDLAREGFLYSVPAKGYFVADVNFKKVEKSIKKSIEEKLKEVCGQAKKINLNAEDLYEVLRRIY
;
A
#
# COMPACT_ATOMS: atom_id res chain seq x y z
N MET A 1 6.60 37.28 23.89
CA MET A 1 5.46 36.50 24.41
C MET A 1 4.70 35.84 23.26
N TYR A 2 5.39 35.01 22.43
CA TYR A 2 4.80 34.33 21.25
C TYR A 2 5.26 32.85 21.07
N LEU A 3 5.72 32.22 22.15
CA LEU A 3 6.27 30.84 22.12
C LEU A 3 5.25 29.73 22.50
N PHE A 4 4.02 30.09 22.84
CA PHE A 4 3.03 29.10 23.33
C PHE A 4 2.03 28.63 22.28
N SER A 5 1.90 29.32 21.13
CA SER A 5 0.89 28.97 20.11
C SER A 5 1.35 27.93 19.10
N ILE A 6 2.65 27.79 18.87
CA ILE A 6 3.22 26.81 17.91
C ILE A 6 3.15 25.38 18.49
N SER A 7 3.16 25.24 19.81
CA SER A 7 3.15 23.94 20.48
C SER A 7 1.83 23.17 20.33
N LEU A 8 0.67 23.82 20.26
CA LEU A 8 -0.63 23.14 20.20
C LEU A 8 -0.97 22.70 18.78
N LEU A 9 -0.73 23.57 17.81
CA LEU A 9 -0.93 23.21 16.38
C LEU A 9 0.08 22.15 15.94
N THR A 10 1.34 22.25 16.36
CA THR A 10 2.35 21.22 16.07
C THR A 10 2.03 19.91 16.77
N LYS A 11 1.50 19.95 18.01
CA LYS A 11 1.01 18.74 18.68
C LYS A 11 -0.23 18.15 18.01
N ILE A 12 -1.15 18.97 17.53
CA ILE A 12 -2.36 18.52 16.81
C ILE A 12 -1.97 17.98 15.42
N VAL A 13 -1.07 18.65 14.70
CA VAL A 13 -0.55 18.17 13.42
C VAL A 13 0.32 16.92 13.62
N ILE A 14 1.13 16.87 14.67
CA ILE A 14 1.89 15.68 15.06
C ILE A 14 0.93 14.57 15.53
N LEU A 15 -0.13 14.88 16.30
CA LEU A 15 -1.16 13.89 16.67
C LEU A 15 -1.99 13.45 15.45
N TYR A 16 -2.22 14.33 14.47
CA TYR A 16 -2.90 14.02 13.22
C TYR A 16 -1.98 13.24 12.26
N ILE A 17 -0.68 13.54 12.25
CA ILE A 17 0.36 12.78 11.55
C ILE A 17 0.72 11.51 12.34
N PHE A 18 0.65 11.52 13.68
CA PHE A 18 0.86 10.37 14.57
C PHE A 18 -0.42 9.60 14.91
N ASN A 19 -1.56 9.93 14.33
CA ASN A 19 -2.69 9.03 14.27
C ASN A 19 -2.46 7.94 13.20
N ILE A 20 -1.21 7.60 13.02
CA ILE A 20 -0.72 6.33 12.47
C ILE A 20 -1.18 5.30 13.50
N TYR A 21 -2.29 4.63 13.21
CA TYR A 21 -2.88 3.63 14.09
C TYR A 21 -1.83 2.60 14.48
N ARG A 22 -1.35 2.76 15.71
CA ARG A 22 -0.44 1.84 16.37
C ARG A 22 -1.22 0.57 16.69
N ILE A 23 -1.27 -0.35 15.74
CA ILE A 23 -1.88 -1.65 15.94
C ILE A 23 -0.93 -2.45 16.80
N THR A 24 -1.13 -2.39 18.11
CA THR A 24 -0.45 -3.23 19.09
C THR A 24 -1.19 -4.55 19.21
N GLY A 25 -0.98 -5.42 18.24
CA GLY A 25 -1.37 -6.82 18.30
C GLY A 25 -0.17 -7.65 17.89
N GLY A 26 0.70 -8.02 18.84
CA GLY A 26 1.84 -8.90 18.54
C GLY A 26 3.05 -8.28 17.86
N GLY A 27 3.35 -6.99 18.05
CA GLY A 27 4.66 -6.42 17.69
C GLY A 27 4.79 -5.78 16.31
N VAL A 28 3.95 -6.09 15.34
CA VAL A 28 4.05 -5.57 13.97
C VAL A 28 3.33 -4.23 13.81
N ARG A 29 4.03 -3.24 13.25
CA ARG A 29 3.46 -1.92 12.94
C ARG A 29 3.12 -1.83 11.46
N VAL A 30 1.85 -1.92 11.12
CA VAL A 30 1.37 -1.68 9.76
C VAL A 30 0.84 -0.26 9.66
N ASN A 31 1.48 0.58 8.86
CA ASN A 31 1.07 1.96 8.63
C ASN A 31 0.12 2.02 7.43
N ILE A 32 -1.17 2.26 7.66
CA ILE A 32 -2.19 2.26 6.61
C ILE A 32 -2.98 3.56 6.64
N PHE A 33 -3.14 4.16 5.48
CA PHE A 33 -3.97 5.32 5.23
C PHE A 33 -5.06 4.95 4.23
N LEU A 34 -6.33 5.01 4.62
CA LEU A 34 -7.45 4.73 3.74
C LEU A 34 -8.19 6.03 3.41
N ASN A 35 -8.47 6.23 2.11
CA ASN A 35 -9.23 7.37 1.61
C ASN A 35 -10.54 6.90 0.99
N ASN A 36 -11.65 7.16 1.66
CA ASN A 36 -13.00 6.79 1.20
C ASN A 36 -13.44 7.57 -0.06
N SER A 37 -12.80 8.71 -0.35
CA SER A 37 -13.15 9.59 -1.48
C SER A 37 -12.32 9.33 -2.74
N SER A 38 -11.40 8.37 -2.73
CA SER A 38 -10.48 8.12 -3.85
C SER A 38 -11.11 7.39 -5.03
N GLY A 39 -12.32 6.83 -4.88
CA GLY A 39 -12.93 5.95 -5.88
C GLY A 39 -12.30 4.55 -5.96
N VAL A 40 -11.16 4.31 -5.30
CA VAL A 40 -10.50 3.00 -5.23
C VAL A 40 -11.06 2.21 -4.05
N PRO A 41 -11.49 0.95 -4.23
CA PRO A 41 -11.99 0.11 -3.15
C PRO A 41 -11.02 0.01 -1.97
N LEU A 42 -11.53 0.05 -0.73
CA LEU A 42 -10.69 0.07 0.47
C LEU A 42 -9.80 -1.17 0.60
N TYR A 43 -10.25 -2.34 0.16
CA TYR A 43 -9.42 -3.55 0.20
C TYR A 43 -8.23 -3.47 -0.77
N GLU A 44 -8.37 -2.79 -1.91
CA GLU A 44 -7.28 -2.57 -2.86
C GLU A 44 -6.25 -1.58 -2.28
N GLN A 45 -6.72 -0.46 -1.70
CA GLN A 45 -5.84 0.50 -1.02
C GLN A 45 -5.05 -0.16 0.12
N LEU A 46 -5.71 -1.04 0.88
CA LEU A 46 -5.10 -1.79 1.97
C LEU A 46 -4.05 -2.76 1.45
N SER A 47 -4.38 -3.54 0.42
CA SER A 47 -3.46 -4.50 -0.19
C SER A 47 -2.21 -3.82 -0.74
N GLU A 48 -2.39 -2.71 -1.47
CA GLU A 48 -1.29 -1.97 -2.08
C GLU A 48 -0.32 -1.40 -1.02
N GLN A 49 -0.86 -0.83 0.06
CA GLN A 49 -0.02 -0.27 1.12
C GLN A 49 0.75 -1.35 1.90
N ILE A 50 0.15 -2.52 2.12
CA ILE A 50 0.86 -3.66 2.72
C ILE A 50 1.95 -4.18 1.78
N LYS A 51 1.67 -4.32 0.47
CA LYS A 51 2.69 -4.68 -0.53
C LYS A 51 3.88 -3.74 -0.49
N ASN A 52 3.62 -2.44 -0.50
CA ASN A 52 4.67 -1.42 -0.47
C ASN A 52 5.53 -1.51 0.78
N GLN A 53 4.94 -1.82 1.95
CA GLN A 53 5.69 -2.02 3.19
C GLN A 53 6.53 -3.31 3.16
N ILE A 54 6.04 -4.37 2.53
CA ILE A 54 6.82 -5.61 2.33
C ILE A 54 7.96 -5.36 1.34
N LEU A 55 7.69 -4.70 0.23
CA LEU A 55 8.68 -4.40 -0.81
C LEU A 55 9.78 -3.44 -0.34
N SER A 56 9.45 -2.48 0.52
CA SER A 56 10.41 -1.57 1.14
C SER A 56 11.19 -2.19 2.31
N GLY A 57 10.83 -3.40 2.75
CA GLY A 57 11.44 -4.06 3.91
C GLY A 57 10.97 -3.52 5.27
N ALA A 58 9.96 -2.65 5.29
CA ALA A 58 9.34 -2.18 6.52
C ALA A 58 8.60 -3.30 7.26
N LEU A 59 8.01 -4.24 6.51
CA LEU A 59 7.51 -5.53 6.99
C LEU A 59 8.50 -6.62 6.55
N LYS A 60 9.03 -7.35 7.52
CA LYS A 60 10.06 -8.37 7.28
C LYS A 60 9.43 -9.73 7.01
N LYS A 61 10.14 -10.59 6.28
CA LYS A 61 9.72 -11.98 6.08
C LYS A 61 9.48 -12.68 7.42
N GLU A 62 8.50 -13.57 7.44
CA GLU A 62 8.07 -14.34 8.61
C GLU A 62 7.49 -13.50 9.76
N GLU A 63 7.37 -12.19 9.57
CA GLU A 63 6.76 -11.31 10.54
C GLU A 63 5.25 -11.57 10.62
N PRO A 64 4.67 -11.77 11.83
CA PRO A 64 3.25 -12.02 11.99
C PRO A 64 2.43 -10.77 11.66
N MET A 65 1.44 -10.91 10.82
CA MET A 65 0.49 -9.82 10.53
C MET A 65 -0.55 -9.68 11.66
N PRO A 66 -1.08 -8.47 11.88
CA PRO A 66 -2.22 -8.28 12.77
C PRO A 66 -3.39 -9.19 12.40
N SER A 67 -4.18 -9.63 13.39
CA SER A 67 -5.40 -10.37 13.05
C SER A 67 -6.36 -9.51 12.21
N MET A 68 -7.09 -10.13 11.29
CA MET A 68 -8.07 -9.41 10.45
C MET A 68 -9.06 -8.57 11.28
N ARG A 69 -9.46 -9.07 12.44
CA ARG A 69 -10.36 -8.33 13.35
C ARG A 69 -9.66 -7.13 13.98
N ALA A 70 -8.41 -7.30 14.44
CA ALA A 70 -7.63 -6.22 15.03
C ALA A 70 -7.34 -5.12 13.99
N LEU A 71 -6.95 -5.51 12.78
CA LEU A 71 -6.70 -4.58 11.69
C LEU A 71 -7.98 -3.83 11.27
N ALA A 72 -9.11 -4.54 11.14
CA ALA A 72 -10.40 -3.95 10.81
C ALA A 72 -10.84 -2.92 11.86
N ALA A 73 -10.73 -3.28 13.14
CA ALA A 73 -11.08 -2.38 14.25
C ALA A 73 -10.21 -1.12 14.25
N SER A 74 -8.90 -1.26 14.05
CA SER A 74 -7.97 -0.13 14.06
C SER A 74 -8.17 0.82 12.87
N LEU A 75 -8.50 0.28 11.68
CA LEU A 75 -8.75 1.05 10.46
C LEU A 75 -10.21 1.52 10.34
N ARG A 76 -11.10 1.11 11.26
CA ARG A 76 -12.55 1.37 11.23
C ARG A 76 -13.21 0.92 9.93
N VAL A 77 -12.80 -0.23 9.42
CA VAL A 77 -13.37 -0.88 8.24
C VAL A 77 -14.03 -2.20 8.60
N SER A 78 -14.75 -2.81 7.64
CA SER A 78 -15.34 -4.12 7.84
C SER A 78 -14.27 -5.23 7.92
N VAL A 79 -14.53 -6.28 8.69
CA VAL A 79 -13.65 -7.47 8.69
C VAL A 79 -13.60 -8.13 7.30
N ILE A 80 -14.67 -8.01 6.51
CA ILE A 80 -14.70 -8.51 5.13
C ILE A 80 -13.68 -7.78 4.25
N THR A 81 -13.50 -6.47 4.44
CA THR A 81 -12.49 -5.66 3.74
C THR A 81 -11.09 -6.17 4.03
N THR A 82 -10.75 -6.37 5.30
CA THR A 82 -9.42 -6.86 5.70
C THR A 82 -9.20 -8.32 5.29
N LYS A 83 -10.25 -9.16 5.38
CA LYS A 83 -10.19 -10.54 4.92
C LYS A 83 -9.86 -10.60 3.43
N ARG A 84 -10.59 -9.86 2.60
CA ARG A 84 -10.36 -9.81 1.15
C ARG A 84 -8.94 -9.37 0.82
N SER A 85 -8.47 -8.30 1.45
CA SER A 85 -7.10 -7.82 1.26
C SER A 85 -6.05 -8.91 1.60
N TYR A 86 -6.21 -9.60 2.72
CA TYR A 86 -5.27 -10.65 3.12
C TYR A 86 -5.30 -11.86 2.20
N GLU A 87 -6.48 -12.25 1.72
CA GLU A 87 -6.64 -13.34 0.75
C GLU A 87 -6.01 -12.98 -0.60
N ASP A 88 -6.18 -11.74 -1.08
CA ASP A 88 -5.56 -11.25 -2.30
C ASP A 88 -4.03 -11.22 -2.17
N LEU A 89 -3.50 -10.70 -1.06
CA LEU A 89 -2.06 -10.70 -0.75
C LEU A 89 -1.49 -12.12 -0.65
N ALA A 90 -2.24 -13.06 -0.11
CA ALA A 90 -1.80 -14.47 -0.05
C ALA A 90 -1.80 -15.12 -1.44
N ARG A 91 -2.81 -14.83 -2.27
CA ARG A 91 -2.86 -15.32 -3.66
C ARG A 91 -1.70 -14.79 -4.51
N GLU A 92 -1.29 -13.54 -4.24
CA GLU A 92 -0.16 -12.90 -4.91
C GLU A 92 1.20 -13.30 -4.32
N GLY A 93 1.22 -14.04 -3.21
CA GLY A 93 2.44 -14.56 -2.59
C GLY A 93 3.18 -13.55 -1.68
N PHE A 94 2.51 -12.48 -1.24
CA PHE A 94 3.05 -11.54 -0.26
C PHE A 94 2.82 -11.97 1.18
N LEU A 95 1.72 -12.69 1.42
CA LEU A 95 1.41 -13.28 2.71
C LEU A 95 1.23 -14.79 2.58
N TYR A 96 1.32 -15.50 3.71
CA TYR A 96 0.87 -16.88 3.81
C TYR A 96 0.12 -17.08 5.13
N SER A 97 -0.84 -18.00 5.13
CA SER A 97 -1.61 -18.31 6.32
C SER A 97 -1.09 -19.54 7.03
N VAL A 98 -1.06 -19.49 8.36
CA VAL A 98 -0.76 -20.62 9.22
C VAL A 98 -2.01 -20.93 10.05
N PRO A 99 -2.57 -22.17 9.97
CA PRO A 99 -3.74 -22.54 10.74
C PRO A 99 -3.59 -22.20 12.21
N ALA A 100 -4.62 -21.62 12.81
CA ALA A 100 -4.68 -21.14 14.20
C ALA A 100 -3.68 -20.04 14.60
N LYS A 101 -2.71 -19.67 13.75
CA LYS A 101 -1.72 -18.61 14.04
C LYS A 101 -1.94 -17.33 13.26
N GLY A 102 -2.70 -17.37 12.14
CA GLY A 102 -3.01 -16.20 11.33
C GLY A 102 -2.13 -16.05 10.10
N TYR A 103 -1.91 -14.82 9.65
CA TYR A 103 -1.14 -14.50 8.46
C TYR A 103 0.26 -14.01 8.82
N PHE A 104 1.21 -14.33 7.95
CA PHE A 104 2.61 -13.96 8.07
C PHE A 104 3.11 -13.40 6.74
N VAL A 105 4.12 -12.55 6.79
CA VAL A 105 4.81 -12.03 5.61
C VAL A 105 5.58 -13.17 4.93
N ALA A 106 5.31 -13.40 3.66
CA ALA A 106 5.98 -14.44 2.88
C ALA A 106 7.44 -14.06 2.57
N ASP A 107 8.25 -15.08 2.26
CA ASP A 107 9.57 -14.87 1.66
C ASP A 107 9.39 -14.49 0.18
N VAL A 108 9.21 -13.19 -0.07
CA VAL A 108 8.88 -12.67 -1.39
C VAL A 108 10.10 -12.78 -2.30
N ASN A 109 9.94 -13.50 -3.40
CA ASN A 109 10.96 -13.51 -4.44
C ASN A 109 10.94 -12.17 -5.20
N PHE A 110 11.75 -11.21 -4.75
CA PHE A 110 11.83 -9.87 -5.33
C PHE A 110 12.05 -9.87 -6.84
N LYS A 111 12.85 -10.80 -7.38
CA LYS A 111 13.07 -10.92 -8.84
C LYS A 111 11.77 -11.28 -9.58
N LYS A 112 10.93 -12.15 -9.00
CA LYS A 112 9.65 -12.52 -9.59
C LYS A 112 8.67 -11.35 -9.53
N VAL A 113 8.62 -10.64 -8.41
CA VAL A 113 7.79 -9.44 -8.24
C VAL A 113 8.23 -8.33 -9.18
N GLU A 114 9.53 -8.04 -9.25
CA GLU A 114 10.10 -7.06 -10.19
C GLU A 114 9.70 -7.36 -11.65
N LYS A 115 9.83 -8.63 -12.06
CA LYS A 115 9.40 -9.06 -13.40
C LYS A 115 7.91 -8.83 -13.64
N SER A 116 7.07 -9.11 -12.62
CA SER A 116 5.62 -8.90 -12.71
C SER A 116 5.28 -7.42 -12.81
N ILE A 117 5.93 -6.58 -11.99
CA ILE A 117 5.74 -5.12 -12.02
C ILE A 117 6.19 -4.56 -13.38
N LYS A 118 7.35 -4.97 -13.88
CA LYS A 118 7.84 -4.54 -15.21
C LYS A 118 6.85 -4.89 -16.30
N LYS A 119 6.28 -6.10 -16.27
CA LYS A 119 5.26 -6.53 -17.23
C LYS A 119 4.00 -5.65 -17.13
N SER A 120 3.52 -5.36 -15.93
CA SER A 120 2.37 -4.48 -15.72
C SER A 120 2.63 -3.05 -16.22
N ILE A 121 3.83 -2.52 -15.99
CA ILE A 121 4.24 -1.21 -16.52
C ILE A 121 4.24 -1.24 -18.05
N GLU A 122 4.80 -2.27 -18.65
CA GLU A 122 4.81 -2.43 -20.11
C GLU A 122 3.40 -2.46 -20.71
N GLU A 123 2.47 -3.17 -20.08
CA GLU A 123 1.07 -3.23 -20.50
C GLU A 123 0.40 -1.84 -20.44
N LYS A 124 0.61 -1.11 -19.34
CA LYS A 124 0.11 0.27 -19.20
C LYS A 124 0.74 1.23 -20.20
N LEU A 125 2.03 1.11 -20.45
CA LEU A 125 2.71 1.91 -21.48
C LEU A 125 2.20 1.62 -22.88
N LYS A 126 1.87 0.35 -23.21
CA LYS A 126 1.22 0.00 -24.50
C LYS A 126 -0.13 0.71 -24.65
N GLU A 127 -0.92 0.79 -23.58
CA GLU A 127 -2.20 1.51 -23.59
C GLU A 127 -1.97 3.01 -23.83
N VAL A 128 -1.03 3.62 -23.10
CA VAL A 128 -0.66 5.05 -23.27
C VAL A 128 -0.18 5.32 -24.71
N CYS A 129 0.68 4.47 -25.26
CA CYS A 129 1.12 4.57 -26.65
C CYS A 129 -0.06 4.48 -27.65
N GLY A 130 -1.05 3.61 -27.34
CA GLY A 130 -2.26 3.52 -28.14
C GLY A 130 -3.09 4.81 -28.11
N GLN A 131 -3.18 5.47 -26.96
CA GLN A 131 -3.86 6.77 -26.82
C GLN A 131 -3.10 7.87 -27.56
N ALA A 132 -1.78 7.94 -27.41
CA ALA A 132 -0.91 8.92 -28.07
C ALA A 132 -1.04 8.87 -29.60
N LYS A 133 -1.07 7.67 -30.18
CA LYS A 133 -1.26 7.49 -31.64
C LYS A 133 -2.60 8.06 -32.15
N LYS A 134 -3.66 8.02 -31.33
CA LYS A 134 -4.98 8.58 -31.72
C LYS A 134 -4.98 10.08 -31.91
N ILE A 135 -4.04 10.78 -31.27
CA ILE A 135 -3.88 12.25 -31.34
C ILE A 135 -2.59 12.65 -32.07
N ASN A 136 -1.97 11.73 -32.82
CA ASN A 136 -0.75 11.91 -33.60
C ASN A 136 0.47 12.38 -32.77
N LEU A 137 0.52 12.06 -31.48
CA LEU A 137 1.73 12.23 -30.68
C LEU A 137 2.78 11.18 -31.08
N ASN A 138 4.00 11.63 -31.32
CA ASN A 138 5.12 10.75 -31.63
C ASN A 138 5.81 10.24 -30.33
N ALA A 139 6.82 9.37 -30.49
CA ALA A 139 7.52 8.79 -29.35
C ALA A 139 8.31 9.83 -28.55
N GLU A 140 8.87 10.84 -29.22
CA GLU A 140 9.65 11.89 -28.57
C GLU A 140 8.80 12.74 -27.64
N ASP A 141 7.57 13.07 -28.06
CA ASP A 141 6.60 13.79 -27.23
C ASP A 141 6.28 12.98 -25.94
N LEU A 142 6.15 11.65 -26.06
CA LEU A 142 5.95 10.78 -24.91
C LEU A 142 7.17 10.72 -23.98
N TYR A 143 8.38 10.72 -24.54
CA TYR A 143 9.61 10.80 -23.73
C TYR A 143 9.71 12.10 -22.96
N GLU A 144 9.33 13.23 -23.54
CA GLU A 144 9.30 14.51 -22.84
C GLU A 144 8.29 14.51 -21.69
N VAL A 145 7.10 13.95 -21.91
CA VAL A 145 6.11 13.79 -20.84
C VAL A 145 6.66 12.90 -19.72
N LEU A 146 7.29 11.78 -20.06
CA LEU A 146 7.86 10.85 -19.10
C LEU A 146 8.97 11.50 -18.26
N ARG A 147 9.90 12.24 -18.90
CA ARG A 147 10.98 12.98 -18.20
C ARG A 147 10.46 14.04 -17.23
N ARG A 148 9.28 14.58 -17.47
CA ARG A 148 8.67 15.60 -16.61
C ARG A 148 7.95 15.01 -15.41
N ILE A 149 7.51 13.75 -15.51
CA ILE A 149 6.78 13.04 -14.47
C ILE A 149 7.73 12.28 -13.54
N TYR A 150 8.85 11.78 -14.07
CA TYR A 150 9.86 10.98 -13.37
C TYR A 150 10.86 11.85 -12.62
#